data_4ba474dd6c967b256ee0d02d77443efb
#
_entry.id   4ba474dd6c967b256ee0d02d77443efb
#
_cell.length_a   1.000
_cell.length_b   1.000
_cell.length_c   1.000
_cell.angle_alpha   90.00
_cell.angle_beta   90.00
_cell.angle_gamma   90.00
#
_symmetry.space_group_name_H-M   'P 1'
#
loop_
_entity.id
_entity.type
_entity.pdbx_description
1 polymer ?
#
loop_
_entity_poly.entity_id
_entity_poly.type
_entity_poly.pdbx_seq_one_letter_code
_entity_poly.pdbx_strand_id
1 'polypeptide(L)'
;MNGANELAKTLDDYYKGTVRIQKVPCIGRCQSAPAAVVKFNPIDNATFKEIKKNVDAKAFHPQIPDYIDLDKYISDGGYQIYESIINEKISHESAVELLEASELKGLGGAGFPAGRKWRILREQEAPRLLAINIDEGEPGTFKDRFYLESVSTTSK
;
A
#
# COMPACT_ATOMS: atom_id res chain seq x y z
N MET A 1 -16.93 -1.05 -17.96
CA MET A 1 -17.09 -1.05 -16.48
C MET A 1 -17.61 -2.42 -16.07
N ASN A 2 -16.81 -3.21 -15.41
CA ASN A 2 -17.09 -4.63 -15.11
C ASN A 2 -18.26 -4.81 -14.11
N GLY A 3 -19.51 -4.67 -14.57
CA GLY A 3 -20.70 -4.95 -13.74
C GLY A 3 -21.08 -3.91 -12.68
N ALA A 4 -20.27 -2.90 -12.41
CA ALA A 4 -20.51 -1.95 -11.32
C ALA A 4 -21.82 -1.15 -11.47
N ASN A 5 -22.19 -0.78 -12.71
CA ASN A 5 -23.44 -0.05 -12.95
C ASN A 5 -24.68 -0.92 -12.71
N GLU A 6 -24.63 -2.19 -13.12
CA GLU A 6 -25.71 -3.15 -12.90
C GLU A 6 -25.88 -3.46 -11.42
N LEU A 7 -24.75 -3.68 -10.73
CA LEU A 7 -24.74 -3.89 -9.29
C LEU A 7 -25.31 -2.68 -8.53
N ALA A 8 -24.92 -1.46 -8.88
CA ALA A 8 -25.45 -0.25 -8.27
C ALA A 8 -26.95 -0.13 -8.47
N LYS A 9 -27.47 -0.42 -9.68
CA LYS A 9 -28.90 -0.41 -9.96
C LYS A 9 -29.64 -1.45 -9.10
N THR A 10 -29.12 -2.67 -9.03
CA THR A 10 -29.71 -3.73 -8.22
C THR A 10 -29.80 -3.36 -6.74
N LEU A 11 -28.77 -2.69 -6.22
CA LEU A 11 -28.75 -2.19 -4.85
C LEU A 11 -29.75 -1.05 -4.63
N ASP A 12 -29.85 -0.10 -5.54
CA ASP A 12 -30.83 1.00 -5.48
C ASP A 12 -32.27 0.45 -5.50
N ASP A 13 -32.56 -0.49 -6.39
CA ASP A 13 -33.87 -1.13 -6.52
C ASP A 13 -34.26 -1.91 -5.24
N TYR A 14 -33.27 -2.52 -4.58
CA TYR A 14 -33.50 -3.27 -3.34
C TYR A 14 -33.70 -2.37 -2.12
N TYR A 15 -32.78 -1.42 -1.92
CA TYR A 15 -32.78 -0.58 -0.72
C TYR A 15 -33.78 0.59 -0.77
N LYS A 16 -34.21 1.00 -1.94
CA LYS A 16 -35.24 2.06 -2.15
C LYS A 16 -35.02 3.31 -1.30
N GLY A 17 -33.75 3.75 -1.20
CA GLY A 17 -33.36 4.92 -0.45
C GLY A 17 -33.10 4.73 1.05
N THR A 18 -33.32 3.53 1.62
CA THR A 18 -32.98 3.24 3.03
C THR A 18 -31.46 3.15 3.23
N VAL A 19 -30.70 2.82 2.18
CA VAL A 19 -29.25 2.90 2.11
C VAL A 19 -28.87 3.78 0.93
N ARG A 20 -28.00 4.75 1.17
CA ARG A 20 -27.48 5.62 0.10
C ARG A 20 -26.48 4.86 -0.77
N ILE A 21 -26.81 4.68 -2.02
CA ILE A 21 -25.89 4.13 -3.04
C ILE A 21 -25.26 5.27 -3.81
N GLN A 22 -23.95 5.33 -3.84
CA GLN A 22 -23.21 6.39 -4.53
C GLN A 22 -22.21 5.79 -5.49
N LYS A 23 -22.27 6.20 -6.76
CA LYS A 23 -21.24 5.91 -7.73
C LYS A 23 -20.09 6.89 -7.51
N VAL A 24 -18.89 6.34 -7.43
CA VAL A 24 -17.67 7.11 -7.19
C VAL A 24 -16.63 6.80 -8.28
N PRO A 25 -15.64 7.66 -8.46
CA PRO A 25 -14.46 7.35 -9.30
C PRO A 25 -13.72 6.11 -8.81
N CYS A 26 -12.61 5.78 -9.47
CA CYS A 26 -11.78 4.65 -9.11
C CYS A 26 -11.34 4.72 -7.63
N ILE A 27 -11.47 3.60 -6.93
CA ILE A 27 -11.07 3.42 -5.52
C ILE A 27 -9.80 2.56 -5.39
N GLY A 28 -9.00 2.44 -6.45
CA GLY A 28 -7.74 1.71 -6.46
C GLY A 28 -7.86 0.18 -6.39
N ARG A 29 -9.02 -0.41 -6.73
CA ARG A 29 -9.28 -1.87 -6.67
C ARG A 29 -9.63 -2.46 -8.04
N CYS A 30 -8.90 -2.03 -9.06
CA CYS A 30 -9.20 -2.42 -10.45
C CYS A 30 -9.02 -3.92 -10.72
N GLN A 31 -8.10 -4.56 -10.00
CA GLN A 31 -7.83 -6.01 -10.12
C GLN A 31 -8.99 -6.88 -9.61
N SER A 32 -9.87 -6.32 -8.79
CA SER A 32 -10.98 -7.03 -8.14
C SER A 32 -12.35 -6.42 -8.46
N ALA A 33 -12.48 -5.89 -9.67
CA ALA A 33 -13.74 -5.30 -10.12
C ALA A 33 -14.83 -6.37 -10.36
N PRO A 34 -16.13 -6.06 -10.08
CA PRO A 34 -16.60 -4.80 -9.51
C PRO A 34 -16.21 -4.68 -8.04
N ALA A 35 -15.82 -3.48 -7.62
CA ALA A 35 -15.49 -3.21 -6.23
C ALA A 35 -16.50 -2.23 -5.62
N ALA A 36 -16.78 -2.38 -4.33
CA ALA A 36 -17.64 -1.50 -3.56
C ALA A 36 -17.02 -1.16 -2.21
N VAL A 37 -17.53 -0.14 -1.56
CA VAL A 37 -17.16 0.20 -0.18
C VAL A 37 -18.43 0.34 0.64
N VAL A 38 -18.53 -0.42 1.72
CA VAL A 38 -19.60 -0.28 2.70
C VAL A 38 -19.06 0.57 3.85
N LYS A 39 -19.30 1.86 3.80
CA LYS A 39 -18.73 2.90 4.66
C LYS A 39 -17.19 2.97 4.53
N PHE A 40 -16.43 2.22 5.31
CA PHE A 40 -14.96 2.15 5.27
C PHE A 40 -14.47 0.74 4.90
N ASN A 41 -15.38 -0.22 4.73
CA ASN A 41 -15.05 -1.61 4.45
C ASN A 41 -15.09 -1.86 2.93
N PRO A 42 -13.94 -2.03 2.27
CA PRO A 42 -13.87 -2.35 0.86
C PRO A 42 -14.27 -3.81 0.63
N ILE A 43 -15.00 -4.04 -0.45
CA ILE A 43 -15.46 -5.35 -0.89
C ILE A 43 -14.96 -5.58 -2.31
N ASP A 44 -14.05 -6.52 -2.46
CA ASP A 44 -13.50 -6.96 -3.73
C ASP A 44 -14.43 -7.96 -4.41
N ASN A 45 -14.45 -7.97 -5.75
CA ASN A 45 -15.35 -8.82 -6.56
C ASN A 45 -16.80 -8.72 -6.04
N ALA A 46 -17.25 -7.51 -5.77
CA ALA A 46 -18.45 -7.22 -5.03
C ALA A 46 -19.69 -7.79 -5.69
N THR A 47 -20.46 -8.55 -4.92
CA THR A 47 -21.78 -9.06 -5.30
C THR A 47 -22.87 -8.42 -4.44
N PHE A 48 -24.10 -8.45 -4.96
CA PHE A 48 -25.26 -8.02 -4.17
C PHE A 48 -25.32 -8.71 -2.81
N LYS A 49 -25.12 -10.04 -2.79
CA LYS A 49 -25.16 -10.85 -1.58
C LYS A 49 -24.13 -10.42 -0.54
N GLU A 50 -22.91 -10.15 -0.99
CA GLU A 50 -21.80 -9.72 -0.10
C GLU A 50 -22.03 -8.33 0.45
N ILE A 51 -22.44 -7.39 -0.40
CA ILE A 51 -22.75 -6.03 0.05
C ILE A 51 -23.89 -6.08 1.05
N LYS A 52 -24.98 -6.78 0.74
CA LYS A 52 -26.12 -6.94 1.66
C LYS A 52 -25.68 -7.51 3.00
N LYS A 53 -24.89 -8.60 3.00
CA LYS A 53 -24.34 -9.21 4.22
C LYS A 53 -23.58 -8.19 5.08
N ASN A 54 -22.69 -7.39 4.47
CA ASN A 54 -21.91 -6.40 5.20
C ASN A 54 -22.75 -5.23 5.72
N VAL A 55 -23.77 -4.80 4.97
CA VAL A 55 -24.72 -3.77 5.41
C VAL A 55 -25.55 -4.26 6.58
N ASP A 56 -26.14 -5.44 6.48
CA ASP A 56 -27.00 -6.04 7.52
C ASP A 56 -26.20 -6.28 8.82
N ALA A 57 -24.98 -6.77 8.70
CA ALA A 57 -24.07 -7.01 9.82
C ALA A 57 -23.43 -5.72 10.37
N LYS A 58 -23.65 -4.56 9.74
CA LYS A 58 -22.96 -3.29 10.07
C LYS A 58 -21.42 -3.46 10.06
N ALA A 59 -20.90 -4.31 9.18
CA ALA A 59 -19.48 -4.55 9.03
C ALA A 59 -18.83 -3.38 8.27
N PHE A 60 -18.66 -2.25 8.94
CA PHE A 60 -18.26 -0.98 8.35
C PHE A 60 -16.74 -0.77 8.29
N HIS A 61 -15.97 -1.64 8.89
CA HIS A 61 -14.52 -1.62 8.86
C HIS A 61 -13.98 -2.94 8.33
N PRO A 62 -12.87 -2.91 7.57
CA PRO A 62 -12.23 -4.13 7.13
C PRO A 62 -11.65 -4.90 8.32
N GLN A 63 -11.50 -6.20 8.16
CA GLN A 63 -10.66 -6.96 9.07
C GLN A 63 -9.21 -6.60 8.77
N ILE A 64 -8.44 -6.30 9.82
CA ILE A 64 -7.00 -6.09 9.71
C ILE A 64 -6.37 -7.48 9.58
N PRO A 65 -5.62 -7.74 8.49
CA PRO A 65 -4.89 -9.00 8.36
C PRO A 65 -3.81 -9.13 9.44
N ASP A 66 -3.34 -10.33 9.68
CA ASP A 66 -2.17 -10.55 10.53
C ASP A 66 -0.99 -9.75 9.97
N TYR A 67 -0.29 -9.05 10.82
CA TYR A 67 0.85 -8.21 10.43
C TYR A 67 2.01 -8.37 11.41
N ILE A 68 3.21 -8.07 10.95
CA ILE A 68 4.38 -7.96 11.81
C ILE A 68 4.40 -6.54 12.35
N ASP A 69 4.20 -6.39 13.65
CA ASP A 69 4.33 -5.11 14.33
C ASP A 69 5.82 -4.71 14.47
N LEU A 70 6.05 -3.49 14.96
CA LEU A 70 7.39 -2.96 15.11
C LEU A 70 8.24 -3.79 16.08
N ASP A 71 7.66 -4.24 17.19
CA ASP A 71 8.37 -5.00 18.22
C ASP A 71 8.81 -6.35 17.65
N LYS A 72 7.94 -7.02 16.94
CA LYS A 72 8.26 -8.27 16.25
C LYS A 72 9.31 -8.06 15.17
N TYR A 73 9.20 -7.01 14.35
CA TYR A 73 10.19 -6.68 13.33
C TYR A 73 11.58 -6.45 13.93
N ILE A 74 11.67 -5.70 15.04
CA ILE A 74 12.93 -5.45 15.75
C ILE A 74 13.48 -6.76 16.34
N SER A 75 12.64 -7.59 16.99
CA SER A 75 13.05 -8.86 17.57
C SER A 75 13.57 -9.86 16.53
N ASP A 76 13.06 -9.79 15.31
CA ASP A 76 13.50 -10.62 14.18
C ASP A 76 14.77 -10.07 13.47
N GLY A 77 15.37 -9.02 14.01
CA GLY A 77 16.60 -8.42 13.48
C GLY A 77 16.38 -7.20 12.57
N GLY A 78 15.17 -6.65 12.56
CA GLY A 78 14.88 -5.41 11.87
C GLY A 78 15.76 -4.25 12.36
N TYR A 79 16.13 -3.36 11.47
CA TYR A 79 16.98 -2.19 11.71
C TYR A 79 18.42 -2.44 12.18
N GLN A 80 18.91 -3.69 12.32
CA GLN A 80 20.27 -3.97 12.77
C GLN A 80 21.35 -3.31 11.93
N ILE A 81 21.19 -3.27 10.61
CA ILE A 81 22.14 -2.58 9.71
C ILE A 81 22.09 -1.07 9.95
N TYR A 82 20.90 -0.51 10.08
CA TYR A 82 20.72 0.92 10.39
C TYR A 82 21.37 1.29 11.71
N GLU A 83 21.17 0.52 12.77
CA GLU A 83 21.82 0.70 14.07
C GLU A 83 23.34 0.57 13.96
N SER A 84 23.83 -0.35 13.15
CA SER A 84 25.27 -0.51 12.92
C SER A 84 25.88 0.72 12.24
N ILE A 85 25.14 1.37 11.37
CA ILE A 85 25.58 2.62 10.72
C ILE A 85 25.52 3.79 11.71
N ILE A 86 24.44 3.94 12.48
CA ILE A 86 24.30 5.00 13.50
C ILE A 86 25.38 4.89 14.59
N ASN A 87 25.73 3.65 14.99
CA ASN A 87 26.77 3.38 15.97
C ASN A 87 28.18 3.31 15.36
N GLU A 88 28.35 3.78 14.12
CA GLU A 88 29.64 3.86 13.41
C GLU A 88 30.37 2.51 13.22
N LYS A 89 29.68 1.38 13.43
CA LYS A 89 30.22 0.04 13.15
C LYS A 89 30.37 -0.23 11.65
N ILE A 90 29.48 0.35 10.85
CA ILE A 90 29.53 0.36 9.39
C ILE A 90 29.57 1.82 8.96
N SER A 91 30.54 2.20 8.16
CA SER A 91 30.62 3.56 7.66
C SER A 91 29.52 3.85 6.64
N HIS A 92 29.06 5.09 6.58
CA HIS A 92 28.11 5.52 5.54
C HIS A 92 28.66 5.27 4.13
N GLU A 93 29.96 5.40 3.93
CA GLU A 93 30.60 5.13 2.65
C GLU A 93 30.47 3.65 2.26
N SER A 94 30.83 2.75 3.18
CA SER A 94 30.68 1.30 2.93
C SER A 94 29.25 0.91 2.64
N ALA A 95 28.26 1.55 3.27
CA ALA A 95 26.85 1.28 2.98
C ALA A 95 26.46 1.73 1.55
N VAL A 96 26.96 2.87 1.09
CA VAL A 96 26.73 3.35 -0.28
C VAL A 96 27.44 2.45 -1.30
N GLU A 97 28.69 2.07 -1.05
CA GLU A 97 29.44 1.15 -1.91
C GLU A 97 28.74 -0.20 -2.07
N LEU A 98 28.20 -0.76 -0.97
CA LEU A 98 27.41 -2.00 -1.02
C LEU A 98 26.16 -1.85 -1.88
N LEU A 99 25.45 -0.71 -1.78
CA LEU A 99 24.29 -0.43 -2.62
C LEU A 99 24.69 -0.26 -4.10
N GLU A 100 25.81 0.36 -4.39
CA GLU A 100 26.33 0.46 -5.76
C GLU A 100 26.70 -0.92 -6.32
N ALA A 101 27.40 -1.73 -5.53
CA ALA A 101 27.79 -3.09 -5.91
C ALA A 101 26.62 -4.05 -6.10
N SER A 102 25.50 -3.81 -5.39
CA SER A 102 24.28 -4.63 -5.52
C SER A 102 23.52 -4.40 -6.83
N GLU A 103 23.88 -3.36 -7.58
CA GLU A 103 23.17 -2.92 -8.79
C GLU A 103 21.66 -2.69 -8.60
N LEU A 104 21.19 -2.51 -7.36
CA LEU A 104 19.77 -2.24 -7.04
C LEU A 104 19.31 -0.98 -7.76
N LYS A 105 18.18 -1.08 -8.43
CA LYS A 105 17.58 0.01 -9.22
C LYS A 105 16.18 0.32 -8.74
N GLY A 106 15.77 1.57 -8.93
CA GLY A 106 14.38 1.96 -8.72
C GLY A 106 13.44 1.26 -9.71
N LEU A 107 12.26 0.85 -9.23
CA LEU A 107 11.24 0.17 -10.04
C LEU A 107 10.16 1.12 -10.58
N GLY A 108 10.30 2.42 -10.37
CA GLY A 108 9.36 3.45 -10.81
C GLY A 108 9.47 3.87 -12.30
N GLY A 109 10.07 3.03 -13.15
CA GLY A 109 10.17 3.25 -14.59
C GLY A 109 11.57 3.65 -15.08
N ALA A 110 12.22 4.64 -14.48
CA ALA A 110 13.54 5.14 -14.91
C ALA A 110 14.72 4.17 -14.62
N GLY A 111 14.53 3.20 -13.73
CA GLY A 111 15.58 2.23 -13.39
C GLY A 111 16.85 2.88 -12.80
N PHE A 112 16.74 4.01 -12.11
CA PHE A 112 17.88 4.73 -11.59
C PHE A 112 18.59 3.93 -10.49
N PRO A 113 19.94 3.77 -10.52
CA PRO A 113 20.69 3.01 -9.53
C PRO A 113 20.55 3.60 -8.12
N ALA A 114 20.15 2.78 -7.16
CA ALA A 114 19.88 3.22 -5.79
C ALA A 114 21.15 3.75 -5.10
N GLY A 115 22.26 3.05 -5.22
CA GLY A 115 23.54 3.47 -4.63
C GLY A 115 24.01 4.81 -5.17
N ARG A 116 23.92 5.03 -6.48
CA ARG A 116 24.24 6.31 -7.11
C ARG A 116 23.34 7.44 -6.60
N LYS A 117 22.05 7.17 -6.39
CA LYS A 117 21.13 8.15 -5.82
C LYS A 117 21.55 8.55 -4.40
N TRP A 118 21.96 7.59 -3.59
CA TRP A 118 22.42 7.86 -2.23
C TRP A 118 23.73 8.63 -2.22
N ARG A 119 24.66 8.34 -3.14
CA ARG A 119 25.92 9.09 -3.29
C ARG A 119 25.65 10.56 -3.61
N ILE A 120 24.82 10.84 -4.62
CA ILE A 120 24.41 12.20 -4.98
C ILE A 120 23.78 12.93 -3.79
N LEU A 121 22.92 12.24 -3.02
CA LEU A 121 22.28 12.83 -1.85
C LEU A 121 23.28 13.20 -0.76
N ARG A 122 24.34 12.40 -0.57
CA ARG A 122 25.38 12.69 0.41
C ARG A 122 26.20 13.94 0.09
N GLU A 123 26.33 14.28 -1.17
CA GLU A 123 27.04 15.49 -1.64
C GLU A 123 26.22 16.78 -1.38
N GLN A 124 24.94 16.66 -1.06
CA GLN A 124 24.10 17.82 -0.77
C GLN A 124 24.33 18.34 0.64
N GLU A 125 24.17 19.65 0.81
CA GLU A 125 24.25 20.29 2.12
C GLU A 125 23.13 19.84 3.07
N ALA A 126 23.41 19.88 4.37
CA ALA A 126 22.39 19.63 5.40
C ALA A 126 21.51 20.87 5.61
N PRO A 127 20.26 20.73 6.10
CA PRO A 127 19.60 19.48 6.46
C PRO A 127 19.05 18.71 5.25
N ARG A 128 19.22 17.39 5.27
CA ARG A 128 18.58 16.49 4.30
C ARG A 128 17.29 15.95 4.87
N LEU A 129 16.22 16.02 4.10
CA LEU A 129 14.89 15.62 4.53
C LEU A 129 14.47 14.33 3.82
N LEU A 130 13.69 13.51 4.51
CA LEU A 130 13.06 12.32 3.94
C LEU A 130 11.61 12.63 3.60
N ALA A 131 11.23 12.42 2.35
CA ALA A 131 9.85 12.43 1.92
C ALA A 131 9.47 11.04 1.40
N ILE A 132 8.41 10.47 1.93
CA ILE A 132 7.88 9.18 1.51
C ILE A 132 6.62 9.45 0.69
N ASN A 133 6.62 8.97 -0.56
CA ASN A 133 5.45 9.04 -1.41
C ASN A 133 4.66 7.72 -1.28
N ILE A 134 3.44 7.83 -0.80
CA ILE A 134 2.42 6.77 -0.68
C ILE A 134 1.10 7.32 -1.25
N ASP A 135 1.16 7.92 -2.43
CA ASP A 135 -0.01 8.47 -3.13
C ASP A 135 -0.32 7.65 -4.39
N GLU A 136 -1.45 6.94 -4.35
CA GLU A 136 -1.94 6.11 -5.46
C GLU A 136 -2.75 6.95 -6.44
N GLY A 137 -2.11 7.97 -7.02
CA GLY A 137 -2.76 8.95 -7.88
C GLY A 137 -3.14 8.47 -9.29
N GLU A 138 -2.57 7.37 -9.77
CA GLU A 138 -2.78 6.90 -11.13
C GLU A 138 -3.91 5.87 -11.21
N PRO A 139 -4.94 6.09 -12.06
CA PRO A 139 -6.02 5.12 -12.25
C PRO A 139 -5.48 3.75 -12.70
N GLY A 140 -5.95 2.69 -12.05
CA GLY A 140 -5.53 1.31 -12.36
C GLY A 140 -4.27 0.85 -11.64
N THR A 141 -3.57 1.72 -10.90
CA THR A 141 -2.47 1.35 -10.02
C THR A 141 -2.97 1.04 -8.61
N PHE A 142 -2.28 0.16 -7.90
CA PHE A 142 -2.61 -0.24 -6.53
C PHE A 142 -1.38 -0.69 -5.74
N LYS A 143 -0.19 -0.27 -6.15
CA LYS A 143 1.08 -0.71 -5.54
C LYS A 143 1.20 -0.30 -4.08
N ASP A 144 0.83 0.93 -3.74
CA ASP A 144 1.01 1.46 -2.39
C ASP A 144 0.01 0.81 -1.44
N ARG A 145 -1.24 0.66 -1.87
CA ARG A 145 -2.23 -0.12 -1.14
C ARG A 145 -1.80 -1.58 -0.97
N PHE A 146 -1.27 -2.21 -2.02
CA PHE A 146 -0.80 -3.59 -1.97
C PHE A 146 0.30 -3.74 -0.90
N TYR A 147 1.27 -2.84 -0.86
CA TYR A 147 2.30 -2.88 0.17
C TYR A 147 1.74 -2.66 1.57
N LEU A 148 0.86 -1.68 1.76
CA LEU A 148 0.26 -1.41 3.07
C LEU A 148 -0.62 -2.56 3.58
N GLU A 149 -1.31 -3.27 2.69
CA GLU A 149 -2.18 -4.40 3.05
C GLU A 149 -1.42 -5.73 3.14
N SER A 150 -0.28 -5.89 2.46
CA SER A 150 0.39 -7.20 2.25
C SER A 150 1.74 -7.34 2.94
N VAL A 151 2.39 -6.25 3.34
CA VAL A 151 3.75 -6.28 3.96
C VAL A 151 3.78 -7.07 5.28
N SER A 152 2.63 -7.33 5.86
CA SER A 152 2.52 -8.18 7.04
C SER A 152 2.92 -9.65 6.82
N THR A 153 3.00 -10.12 5.58
CA THR A 153 3.15 -11.56 5.30
C THR A 153 4.41 -11.96 4.51
N THR A 154 5.24 -11.02 4.09
CA THR A 154 6.35 -11.30 3.14
C THR A 154 7.75 -11.22 3.73
N SER A 155 7.93 -11.39 5.02
CA SER A 155 9.26 -11.66 5.58
C SER A 155 9.51 -13.17 5.69
N LYS A 156 9.76 -13.81 4.57
CA LYS A 156 10.50 -15.08 4.52
C LYS A 156 11.62 -14.95 3.54
#